data_a283096b8b89b9c248c9faf144353b12
#
_entry.id   a283096b8b89b9c248c9faf144353b12
#
_cell.length_a   1.000
_cell.length_b   1.000
_cell.length_c   1.000
_cell.angle_alpha   90.00
_cell.angle_beta   90.00
_cell.angle_gamma   90.00
#
_symmetry.space_group_name_H-M   'P 1'
#
loop_
_entity.id
_entity.type
_entity.pdbx_description
1 polymer ?
#
loop_
_entity_poly.entity_id
_entity_poly.type
_entity_poly.pdbx_seq_one_letter_code
_entity_poly.pdbx_strand_id
1 'polypeptide(L)'
;MTALLEHLRTHKTPARWLAALRALVRTDSLWLLVLAAITGVLAGLAVSLITFTTLLAHNMLAPGYKRLSGLEHVAPWRALLVPATGGLLLGLWHYALQRHKRYRPVDPIEANALHGGRMSMRDSLIVTGQTILSNGCGISLGLEAGFSQIGAAFGSRIGRNLRMHRADVRLLVGCGAAGAIGSAFDAPLAGAFYAFELIIGSYAFPLLAPVACASLCALAVVHLTGETLPAISMTLPQGVPPLTYLFLAVLGGLSALIGVGLMKSAAYAEQVFALCIKPIWLRPMVGGLLVGGLAIVSPTVLSSGHIAMREGLVSPPLFWAAVGLLLLKAAASTLSIGSGFRGGLFFASLYLGVLTGAAFASVVAPIMDLPLALCTVAGMCALATTIIGGPLTMILLTLETTHSADLTAAVALTALVASFTVKRIFGYSFATWRFHLRGENIRSGVDVGWMRTLTVSRMMRTQLDLLPANTTVADARTAFAGRMPRYIVLHDDQNRYAGLLESNLIQSIAITPDQPLSAVTENDEEVLSPDFSIGHAVAAFERTARPALAVTDREGHILGILSERYVLRRYAEELERTRRELAGEKHGR
;
A
#
# COMPACT_ATOMS: atom_id res chain seq x y z
N MET A 1 -36.99 -6.19 10.80
CA MET A 1 -37.08 -7.56 10.25
C MET A 1 -38.45 -7.88 9.69
N THR A 2 -39.54 -7.59 10.40
CA THR A 2 -40.94 -7.78 9.92
C THR A 2 -41.30 -6.98 8.64
N ALA A 3 -40.95 -5.70 8.58
CA ALA A 3 -41.15 -4.88 7.38
C ALA A 3 -40.36 -5.38 6.16
N LEU A 4 -39.23 -6.03 6.37
CA LEU A 4 -38.42 -6.64 5.33
C LEU A 4 -39.12 -7.88 4.74
N LEU A 5 -39.67 -8.72 5.58
CA LEU A 5 -40.39 -9.93 5.16
C LEU A 5 -41.69 -9.61 4.40
N GLU A 6 -42.37 -8.53 4.76
CA GLU A 6 -43.53 -8.03 4.00
C GLU A 6 -43.14 -7.43 2.65
N HIS A 7 -42.04 -6.65 2.58
CA HIS A 7 -41.55 -6.05 1.32
C HIS A 7 -41.01 -7.12 0.36
N LEU A 8 -40.43 -8.20 0.88
CA LEU A 8 -39.91 -9.35 0.11
C LEU A 8 -41.07 -10.22 -0.48
N ARG A 9 -42.22 -10.28 0.19
CA ARG A 9 -43.38 -11.03 -0.30
C ARG A 9 -44.10 -10.36 -1.48
N THR A 10 -43.95 -9.04 -1.65
CA THR A 10 -44.69 -8.28 -2.68
C THR A 10 -43.91 -8.13 -4.01
N HIS A 11 -42.64 -8.51 -4.10
CA HIS A 11 -41.81 -8.26 -5.27
C HIS A 11 -41.40 -9.53 -6.02
N LYS A 12 -42.08 -9.83 -7.12
CA LYS A 12 -41.87 -11.04 -7.96
C LYS A 12 -40.74 -10.96 -8.99
N THR A 13 -40.03 -9.82 -9.15
CA THR A 13 -38.96 -9.70 -10.15
C THR A 13 -37.57 -9.48 -9.54
N PRO A 14 -36.50 -10.16 -10.02
CA PRO A 14 -35.14 -10.04 -9.48
C PRO A 14 -34.60 -8.60 -9.45
N ALA A 15 -35.00 -7.78 -10.42
CA ALA A 15 -34.59 -6.38 -10.51
C ALA A 15 -35.15 -5.50 -9.37
N ARG A 16 -36.39 -5.73 -8.96
CA ARG A 16 -37.05 -5.01 -7.84
C ARG A 16 -36.46 -5.46 -6.49
N TRP A 17 -36.14 -6.75 -6.35
CA TRP A 17 -35.45 -7.29 -5.18
C TRP A 17 -34.09 -6.62 -4.97
N LEU A 18 -33.28 -6.50 -6.03
CA LEU A 18 -32.01 -5.80 -6.00
C LEU A 18 -32.16 -4.31 -5.66
N ALA A 19 -33.22 -3.66 -6.14
CA ALA A 19 -33.47 -2.25 -5.82
C ALA A 19 -33.85 -2.06 -4.34
N ALA A 20 -34.71 -2.93 -3.79
CA ALA A 20 -35.07 -2.92 -2.35
C ALA A 20 -33.87 -3.19 -1.47
N LEU A 21 -33.04 -4.19 -1.81
CA LEU A 21 -31.81 -4.50 -1.10
C LEU A 21 -30.83 -3.30 -1.12
N ARG A 22 -30.70 -2.62 -2.26
CA ARG A 22 -29.87 -1.41 -2.39
C ARG A 22 -30.36 -0.26 -1.50
N ALA A 23 -31.66 -0.04 -1.43
CA ALA A 23 -32.24 0.98 -0.57
C ALA A 23 -31.96 0.67 0.90
N LEU A 24 -32.18 -0.58 1.31
CA LEU A 24 -32.01 -1.06 2.69
C LEU A 24 -30.54 -0.95 3.16
N VAL A 25 -29.60 -1.40 2.33
CA VAL A 25 -28.15 -1.35 2.63
C VAL A 25 -27.63 0.08 2.82
N ARG A 26 -28.31 1.07 2.20
CA ARG A 26 -27.91 2.48 2.32
C ARG A 26 -28.44 3.17 3.59
N THR A 27 -29.44 2.61 4.23
CA THR A 27 -30.12 3.26 5.36
C THR A 27 -29.61 2.79 6.74
N ASP A 28 -29.07 1.58 6.84
CA ASP A 28 -28.71 0.99 8.11
C ASP A 28 -27.28 0.43 8.13
N SER A 29 -26.51 0.79 9.17
CA SER A 29 -25.12 0.34 9.39
C SER A 29 -25.01 -1.17 9.66
N LEU A 30 -26.08 -1.82 10.12
CA LEU A 30 -26.11 -3.28 10.34
C LEU A 30 -25.88 -4.07 9.05
N TRP A 31 -26.39 -3.57 7.90
CA TRP A 31 -26.15 -4.22 6.63
C TRP A 31 -24.70 -4.17 6.18
N LEU A 32 -23.97 -3.13 6.56
CA LEU A 32 -22.54 -3.04 6.29
C LEU A 32 -21.78 -4.15 7.03
N LEU A 33 -22.18 -4.47 8.26
CA LEU A 33 -21.62 -5.59 9.03
C LEU A 33 -21.92 -6.95 8.36
N VAL A 34 -23.16 -7.15 7.89
CA VAL A 34 -23.54 -8.39 7.17
C VAL A 34 -22.72 -8.54 5.88
N LEU A 35 -22.55 -7.45 5.11
CA LEU A 35 -21.75 -7.48 3.89
C LEU A 35 -20.26 -7.70 4.17
N ALA A 36 -19.75 -7.16 5.26
CA ALA A 36 -18.40 -7.42 5.73
C ALA A 36 -18.22 -8.91 6.10
N ALA A 37 -19.16 -9.51 6.82
CA ALA A 37 -19.17 -10.94 7.13
C ALA A 37 -19.16 -11.81 5.86
N ILE A 38 -20.04 -11.50 4.89
CA ILE A 38 -20.08 -12.21 3.60
C ILE A 38 -18.75 -12.05 2.86
N THR A 39 -18.17 -10.85 2.85
CA THR A 39 -16.87 -10.59 2.23
C THR A 39 -15.77 -11.41 2.91
N GLY A 40 -15.82 -11.52 4.25
CA GLY A 40 -14.90 -12.35 5.03
C GLY A 40 -15.03 -13.84 4.69
N VAL A 41 -16.24 -14.37 4.64
CA VAL A 41 -16.50 -15.77 4.24
C VAL A 41 -15.92 -16.07 2.86
N LEU A 42 -16.17 -15.19 1.87
CA LEU A 42 -15.63 -15.34 0.51
C LEU A 42 -14.10 -15.25 0.50
N ALA A 43 -13.53 -14.38 1.31
CA ALA A 43 -12.07 -14.27 1.44
C ALA A 43 -11.47 -15.54 2.06
N GLY A 44 -12.07 -16.08 3.12
CA GLY A 44 -11.65 -17.34 3.76
C GLY A 44 -11.71 -18.54 2.81
N LEU A 45 -12.82 -18.68 2.06
CA LEU A 45 -12.95 -19.72 1.02
C LEU A 45 -11.87 -19.59 -0.06
N ALA A 46 -11.55 -18.36 -0.49
CA ALA A 46 -10.50 -18.14 -1.48
C ALA A 46 -9.11 -18.49 -0.91
N VAL A 47 -8.82 -18.13 0.34
CA VAL A 47 -7.56 -18.49 1.01
C VAL A 47 -7.40 -19.99 1.10
N SER A 48 -8.44 -20.73 1.55
CA SER A 48 -8.42 -22.18 1.59
C SER A 48 -8.19 -22.80 0.22
N LEU A 49 -8.87 -22.32 -0.82
CA LEU A 49 -8.71 -22.81 -2.18
C LEU A 49 -7.31 -22.56 -2.74
N ILE A 50 -6.75 -21.36 -2.53
CA ILE A 50 -5.40 -20.99 -2.97
C ILE A 50 -4.36 -21.85 -2.24
N THR A 51 -4.51 -22.00 -0.93
CA THR A 51 -3.61 -22.83 -0.11
C THR A 51 -3.68 -24.29 -0.57
N PHE A 52 -4.88 -24.84 -0.72
CA PHE A 52 -5.08 -26.22 -1.20
C PHE A 52 -4.42 -26.45 -2.58
N THR A 53 -4.66 -25.56 -3.55
CA THR A 53 -4.09 -25.69 -4.90
C THR A 53 -2.56 -25.58 -4.88
N THR A 54 -2.01 -24.73 -4.03
CA THR A 54 -0.55 -24.59 -3.87
C THR A 54 0.06 -25.81 -3.19
N LEU A 55 -0.58 -26.35 -2.15
CA LEU A 55 -0.12 -27.57 -1.48
C LEU A 55 -0.19 -28.79 -2.41
N LEU A 56 -1.21 -28.87 -3.26
CA LEU A 56 -1.32 -29.90 -4.27
C LEU A 56 -0.14 -29.84 -5.26
N ALA A 57 0.22 -28.62 -5.71
CA ALA A 57 1.40 -28.42 -6.57
C ALA A 57 2.69 -28.83 -5.85
N HIS A 58 2.87 -28.46 -4.58
CA HIS A 58 4.03 -28.85 -3.78
C HIS A 58 4.12 -30.38 -3.61
N ASN A 59 2.99 -31.06 -3.34
CA ASN A 59 2.96 -32.52 -3.21
C ASN A 59 3.27 -33.25 -4.52
N MET A 60 2.85 -32.70 -5.66
CA MET A 60 3.21 -33.22 -6.98
C MET A 60 4.72 -33.12 -7.26
N LEU A 61 5.36 -32.04 -6.76
CA LEU A 61 6.80 -31.78 -6.97
C LEU A 61 7.68 -32.52 -5.97
N ALA A 62 7.22 -32.72 -4.76
CA ALA A 62 7.91 -33.41 -3.66
C ALA A 62 6.91 -34.27 -2.87
N PRO A 63 6.60 -35.51 -3.37
CA PRO A 63 5.67 -36.41 -2.71
C PRO A 63 6.08 -36.71 -1.26
N GLY A 64 5.10 -36.63 -0.34
CA GLY A 64 5.31 -36.85 1.10
C GLY A 64 5.62 -35.59 1.91
N TYR A 65 5.86 -34.45 1.28
CA TYR A 65 6.08 -33.17 1.94
C TYR A 65 4.90 -32.22 1.69
N LYS A 66 4.36 -31.63 2.76
CA LYS A 66 3.25 -30.67 2.64
C LYS A 66 3.67 -29.31 2.08
N ARG A 67 4.94 -28.90 2.30
CA ARG A 67 5.48 -27.60 1.81
C ARG A 67 6.95 -27.72 1.46
N LEU A 68 7.37 -27.09 0.36
CA LEU A 68 8.73 -27.16 -0.18
C LEU A 68 9.81 -26.57 0.76
N SER A 69 9.47 -25.58 1.58
CA SER A 69 10.41 -24.97 2.52
C SER A 69 10.77 -25.84 3.74
N GLY A 70 10.13 -26.99 3.91
CA GLY A 70 10.46 -27.99 4.94
C GLY A 70 11.22 -29.20 4.39
N LEU A 71 11.74 -29.11 3.16
CA LEU A 71 12.56 -30.17 2.57
C LEU A 71 13.98 -30.12 3.17
N GLU A 72 14.49 -31.26 3.62
CA GLU A 72 15.88 -31.42 4.00
C GLU A 72 16.79 -31.49 2.76
N HIS A 73 16.36 -32.22 1.74
CA HIS A 73 17.09 -32.38 0.49
C HIS A 73 16.17 -32.32 -0.72
N VAL A 74 16.62 -31.70 -1.80
CA VAL A 74 15.96 -31.66 -3.11
C VAL A 74 16.91 -32.21 -4.16
N ALA A 75 16.40 -33.11 -5.02
CA ALA A 75 17.19 -33.56 -6.15
C ALA A 75 17.61 -32.36 -7.04
N PRO A 76 18.90 -32.20 -7.37
CA PRO A 76 19.41 -31.00 -8.07
C PRO A 76 18.67 -30.66 -9.36
N TRP A 77 18.27 -31.67 -10.14
CA TRP A 77 17.52 -31.47 -11.36
C TRP A 77 16.10 -30.93 -11.13
N ARG A 78 15.42 -31.34 -10.02
CA ARG A 78 14.10 -30.80 -9.64
C ARG A 78 14.24 -29.36 -9.14
N ALA A 79 15.25 -29.09 -8.32
CA ALA A 79 15.53 -27.74 -7.83
C ALA A 79 15.74 -26.74 -8.98
N LEU A 80 16.40 -27.14 -10.06
CA LEU A 80 16.64 -26.29 -11.23
C LEU A 80 15.45 -26.24 -12.18
N LEU A 81 14.90 -27.38 -12.58
CA LEU A 81 13.92 -27.43 -13.65
C LEU A 81 12.53 -26.94 -13.23
N VAL A 82 12.12 -27.18 -11.98
CA VAL A 82 10.77 -26.82 -11.55
C VAL A 82 10.58 -25.30 -11.47
N PRO A 83 11.45 -24.53 -10.80
CA PRO A 83 11.33 -23.06 -10.81
C PRO A 83 11.54 -22.48 -12.23
N ALA A 84 12.43 -23.06 -13.05
CA ALA A 84 12.69 -22.59 -14.40
C ALA A 84 11.48 -22.81 -15.33
N THR A 85 10.87 -24.00 -15.31
CA THR A 85 9.65 -24.29 -16.11
C THR A 85 8.46 -23.46 -15.63
N GLY A 86 8.28 -23.31 -14.32
CA GLY A 86 7.27 -22.39 -13.75
C GLY A 86 7.49 -20.95 -14.20
N GLY A 87 8.74 -20.51 -14.24
CA GLY A 87 9.13 -19.19 -14.76
C GLY A 87 8.82 -19.04 -16.25
N LEU A 88 9.08 -20.07 -17.07
CA LEU A 88 8.74 -20.07 -18.48
C LEU A 88 7.22 -19.96 -18.69
N LEU A 89 6.44 -20.76 -17.97
CA LEU A 89 4.97 -20.72 -18.04
C LEU A 89 4.43 -19.34 -17.65
N LEU A 90 4.95 -18.76 -16.57
CA LEU A 90 4.57 -17.41 -16.13
C LEU A 90 4.96 -16.35 -17.16
N GLY A 91 6.15 -16.46 -17.74
CA GLY A 91 6.63 -15.56 -18.78
C GLY A 91 5.77 -15.58 -20.03
N LEU A 92 5.41 -16.78 -20.51
CA LEU A 92 4.49 -16.96 -21.63
C LEU A 92 3.09 -16.42 -21.31
N TRP A 93 2.61 -16.62 -20.08
CA TRP A 93 1.33 -16.04 -19.62
C TRP A 93 1.37 -14.51 -19.64
N HIS A 94 2.45 -13.90 -19.12
CA HIS A 94 2.65 -12.45 -19.21
C HIS A 94 2.66 -11.94 -20.65
N TYR A 95 3.37 -12.63 -21.53
CA TYR A 95 3.43 -12.29 -22.95
C TYR A 95 2.05 -12.35 -23.61
N ALA A 96 1.26 -13.38 -23.35
CA ALA A 96 -0.10 -13.52 -23.85
C ALA A 96 -1.02 -12.38 -23.35
N LEU A 97 -0.91 -12.00 -22.07
CA LEU A 97 -1.70 -10.91 -21.49
C LEU A 97 -1.34 -9.54 -22.08
N GLN A 98 -0.06 -9.27 -22.34
CA GLN A 98 0.39 -8.01 -22.94
C GLN A 98 -0.16 -7.80 -24.35
N ARG A 99 -0.28 -8.87 -25.14
CA ARG A 99 -0.88 -8.82 -26.47
C ARG A 99 -2.33 -8.34 -26.47
N HIS A 100 -3.07 -8.55 -25.36
CA HIS A 100 -4.49 -8.19 -25.24
C HIS A 100 -4.72 -6.78 -24.67
N LYS A 101 -3.70 -5.95 -24.42
CA LYS A 101 -3.72 -4.51 -23.99
C LYS A 101 -4.72 -4.11 -22.88
N ARG A 102 -5.51 -5.03 -22.32
CA ARG A 102 -6.60 -4.77 -21.35
C ARG A 102 -6.26 -5.17 -19.90
N TYR A 103 -5.05 -5.67 -19.66
CA TYR A 103 -4.61 -6.11 -18.34
C TYR A 103 -3.95 -4.95 -17.59
N ARG A 104 -4.62 -4.46 -16.56
CA ARG A 104 -4.11 -3.46 -15.61
C ARG A 104 -4.52 -3.87 -14.21
N PRO A 105 -3.77 -4.75 -13.56
CA PRO A 105 -4.05 -5.13 -12.18
C PRO A 105 -3.80 -3.93 -11.26
N VAL A 106 -4.82 -3.60 -10.48
CA VAL A 106 -4.76 -2.56 -9.45
C VAL A 106 -4.60 -3.26 -8.11
N ASP A 107 -3.59 -2.86 -7.35
CA ASP A 107 -3.35 -3.36 -5.99
C ASP A 107 -4.44 -2.85 -5.02
N PRO A 108 -4.82 -3.58 -3.95
CA PRO A 108 -5.80 -3.11 -2.97
C PRO A 108 -5.47 -1.76 -2.34
N ILE A 109 -4.18 -1.47 -2.08
CA ILE A 109 -3.72 -0.17 -1.55
C ILE A 109 -3.99 0.93 -2.58
N GLU A 110 -3.58 0.71 -3.83
CA GLU A 110 -3.81 1.62 -4.95
C GLU A 110 -5.31 1.82 -5.22
N ALA A 111 -6.11 0.74 -5.19
CA ALA A 111 -7.55 0.79 -5.37
C ALA A 111 -8.23 1.72 -4.36
N ASN A 112 -7.85 1.60 -3.09
CA ASN A 112 -8.40 2.44 -2.03
C ASN A 112 -7.88 3.87 -2.11
N ALA A 113 -6.59 4.07 -2.35
CA ALA A 113 -6.00 5.40 -2.42
C ALA A 113 -6.49 6.20 -3.65
N LEU A 114 -6.47 5.61 -4.84
CA LEU A 114 -6.68 6.34 -6.10
C LEU A 114 -8.04 6.07 -6.77
N HIS A 115 -8.58 4.85 -6.64
CA HIS A 115 -9.73 4.41 -7.43
C HIS A 115 -11.02 4.24 -6.62
N GLY A 116 -11.06 4.69 -5.35
CA GLY A 116 -12.23 4.61 -4.47
C GLY A 116 -12.72 3.18 -4.25
N GLY A 117 -11.79 2.25 -4.09
CA GLY A 117 -12.06 0.84 -3.85
C GLY A 117 -12.47 0.04 -5.10
N ARG A 118 -12.30 0.58 -6.31
CA ARG A 118 -12.69 -0.13 -7.55
C ARG A 118 -11.59 -1.05 -8.02
N MET A 119 -11.87 -2.35 -8.04
CA MET A 119 -10.98 -3.40 -8.54
C MET A 119 -11.67 -4.25 -9.61
N SER A 120 -10.87 -4.78 -10.55
CA SER A 120 -11.32 -5.73 -11.57
C SER A 120 -11.22 -7.15 -11.02
N MET A 121 -12.33 -7.87 -10.93
CA MET A 121 -12.33 -9.29 -10.52
C MET A 121 -11.49 -10.14 -11.46
N ARG A 122 -11.58 -9.91 -12.78
CA ARG A 122 -10.82 -10.64 -13.78
C ARG A 122 -9.30 -10.48 -13.57
N ASP A 123 -8.85 -9.23 -13.40
CA ASP A 123 -7.41 -8.97 -13.22
C ASP A 123 -6.92 -9.50 -11.88
N SER A 124 -7.77 -9.45 -10.84
CA SER A 124 -7.46 -10.03 -9.53
C SER A 124 -7.32 -11.55 -9.57
N LEU A 125 -8.18 -12.25 -10.31
CA LEU A 125 -8.05 -13.70 -10.53
C LEU A 125 -6.76 -14.04 -11.30
N ILE A 126 -6.37 -13.23 -12.28
CA ILE A 126 -5.12 -13.42 -13.02
C ILE A 126 -3.91 -13.25 -12.07
N VAL A 127 -3.87 -12.19 -11.25
CA VAL A 127 -2.79 -11.98 -10.27
C VAL A 127 -2.72 -13.14 -9.29
N THR A 128 -3.87 -13.59 -8.77
CA THR A 128 -3.95 -14.73 -7.85
C THR A 128 -3.42 -16.02 -8.50
N GLY A 129 -3.82 -16.32 -9.74
CA GLY A 129 -3.31 -17.47 -10.48
C GLY A 129 -1.81 -17.41 -10.73
N GLN A 130 -1.28 -16.22 -11.06
CA GLN A 130 0.17 -16.01 -11.19
C GLN A 130 0.91 -16.20 -9.87
N THR A 131 0.31 -15.79 -8.74
CA THR A 131 0.89 -15.99 -7.40
C THR A 131 0.90 -17.47 -7.02
N ILE A 132 -0.18 -18.22 -7.32
CA ILE A 132 -0.25 -19.67 -7.11
C ILE A 132 0.83 -20.38 -7.94
N LEU A 133 0.97 -20.04 -9.21
CA LEU A 133 1.99 -20.63 -10.09
C LEU A 133 3.40 -20.33 -9.56
N SER A 134 3.68 -19.08 -9.16
CA SER A 134 4.99 -18.69 -8.63
C SER A 134 5.34 -19.49 -7.35
N ASN A 135 4.47 -19.48 -6.35
CA ASN A 135 4.73 -20.18 -5.10
C ASN A 135 4.71 -21.70 -5.27
N GLY A 136 3.76 -22.23 -6.09
CA GLY A 136 3.64 -23.65 -6.40
C GLY A 136 4.89 -24.23 -7.06
N CYS A 137 5.61 -23.45 -7.88
CA CYS A 137 6.89 -23.85 -8.47
C CYS A 137 8.10 -23.65 -7.55
N GLY A 138 7.89 -23.29 -6.29
CA GLY A 138 8.96 -23.14 -5.31
C GLY A 138 9.68 -21.80 -5.34
N ILE A 139 9.17 -20.80 -6.04
CA ILE A 139 9.76 -19.45 -6.06
C ILE A 139 9.68 -18.79 -4.68
N SER A 140 10.76 -18.10 -4.31
CA SER A 140 10.98 -17.52 -2.96
C SER A 140 10.09 -16.30 -2.67
N LEU A 141 8.76 -16.47 -2.82
CA LEU A 141 7.73 -15.47 -2.58
C LEU A 141 6.54 -16.08 -1.85
N GLY A 142 5.81 -15.25 -1.11
CA GLY A 142 4.60 -15.65 -0.39
C GLY A 142 3.31 -15.52 -1.23
N LEU A 143 2.22 -16.11 -0.73
CA LEU A 143 0.89 -16.09 -1.34
C LEU A 143 0.07 -14.85 -0.97
N GLU A 144 0.54 -14.00 -0.04
CA GLU A 144 -0.21 -12.92 0.58
C GLU A 144 -0.70 -11.88 -0.44
N ALA A 145 0.10 -11.64 -1.49
CA ALA A 145 -0.31 -10.74 -2.57
C ALA A 145 -1.55 -11.28 -3.30
N GLY A 146 -1.62 -12.60 -3.53
CA GLY A 146 -2.80 -13.26 -4.09
C GLY A 146 -3.99 -13.26 -3.14
N PHE A 147 -3.74 -13.55 -1.86
CA PHE A 147 -4.77 -13.56 -0.81
C PHE A 147 -5.44 -12.20 -0.67
N SER A 148 -4.66 -11.16 -0.41
CA SER A 148 -5.19 -9.80 -0.25
C SER A 148 -5.86 -9.28 -1.53
N GLN A 149 -5.30 -9.60 -2.70
CA GLN A 149 -5.84 -9.20 -4.00
C GLN A 149 -7.25 -9.74 -4.24
N ILE A 150 -7.45 -11.05 -4.03
CA ILE A 150 -8.75 -11.68 -4.29
C ILE A 150 -9.77 -11.33 -3.21
N GLY A 151 -9.37 -11.29 -1.93
CA GLY A 151 -10.22 -10.89 -0.82
C GLY A 151 -10.75 -9.46 -1.02
N ALA A 152 -9.86 -8.51 -1.31
CA ALA A 152 -10.20 -7.12 -1.61
C ALA A 152 -11.12 -7.00 -2.86
N ALA A 153 -10.89 -7.82 -3.89
CA ALA A 153 -11.72 -7.83 -5.10
C ALA A 153 -13.16 -8.28 -4.83
N PHE A 154 -13.38 -9.23 -3.91
CA PHE A 154 -14.75 -9.59 -3.46
C PHE A 154 -15.44 -8.41 -2.80
N GLY A 155 -14.79 -7.71 -1.87
CA GLY A 155 -15.35 -6.51 -1.24
C GLY A 155 -15.68 -5.43 -2.27
N SER A 156 -14.77 -5.16 -3.20
CA SER A 156 -14.99 -4.23 -4.31
C SER A 156 -16.20 -4.64 -5.19
N ARG A 157 -16.31 -5.93 -5.52
CA ARG A 157 -17.41 -6.46 -6.37
C ARG A 157 -18.77 -6.33 -5.69
N ILE A 158 -18.85 -6.69 -4.40
CA ILE A 158 -20.07 -6.58 -3.60
C ILE A 158 -20.52 -5.12 -3.52
N GLY A 159 -19.63 -4.21 -3.10
CA GLY A 159 -19.97 -2.79 -2.95
C GLY A 159 -20.41 -2.13 -4.26
N ARG A 160 -19.75 -2.46 -5.37
CA ARG A 160 -20.13 -1.95 -6.70
C ARG A 160 -21.47 -2.49 -7.21
N ASN A 161 -21.73 -3.79 -7.05
CA ASN A 161 -22.98 -4.39 -7.50
C ASN A 161 -24.18 -3.82 -6.73
N LEU A 162 -23.98 -3.50 -5.44
CA LEU A 162 -24.99 -2.87 -4.61
C LEU A 162 -25.04 -1.33 -4.77
N ARG A 163 -24.17 -0.75 -5.62
CA ARG A 163 -24.08 0.71 -5.84
C ARG A 163 -23.91 1.49 -4.54
N MET A 164 -23.06 0.99 -3.64
CA MET A 164 -22.77 1.61 -2.35
C MET A 164 -21.98 2.91 -2.48
N HIS A 165 -21.96 3.70 -1.42
CA HIS A 165 -21.12 4.90 -1.35
C HIS A 165 -19.63 4.52 -1.47
N ARG A 166 -18.83 5.46 -1.93
CA ARG A 166 -17.40 5.26 -2.18
C ARG A 166 -16.64 4.86 -0.90
N ALA A 167 -17.01 5.44 0.23
CA ALA A 167 -16.46 5.10 1.54
C ALA A 167 -16.74 3.64 1.93
N ASP A 168 -17.98 3.17 1.72
CA ASP A 168 -18.37 1.80 2.05
C ASP A 168 -17.68 0.78 1.13
N VAL A 169 -17.50 1.10 -0.17
CA VAL A 169 -16.73 0.24 -1.09
C VAL A 169 -15.29 0.11 -0.62
N ARG A 170 -14.65 1.21 -0.23
CA ARG A 170 -13.28 1.23 0.32
C ARG A 170 -13.18 0.40 1.61
N LEU A 171 -14.18 0.49 2.48
CA LEU A 171 -14.24 -0.30 3.70
C LEU A 171 -14.37 -1.80 3.38
N LEU A 172 -15.27 -2.20 2.46
CA LEU A 172 -15.43 -3.60 2.07
C LEU A 172 -14.16 -4.18 1.40
N VAL A 173 -13.41 -3.38 0.64
CA VAL A 173 -12.08 -3.75 0.12
C VAL A 173 -11.14 -4.05 1.28
N GLY A 174 -11.11 -3.20 2.32
CA GLY A 174 -10.38 -3.44 3.56
C GLY A 174 -10.83 -4.70 4.28
N CYS A 175 -12.15 -4.92 4.42
CA CYS A 175 -12.72 -6.13 5.02
C CYS A 175 -12.27 -7.41 4.30
N GLY A 176 -12.24 -7.40 2.96
CA GLY A 176 -11.77 -8.54 2.18
C GLY A 176 -10.29 -8.83 2.36
N ALA A 177 -9.46 -7.77 2.39
CA ALA A 177 -8.03 -7.90 2.67
C ALA A 177 -7.77 -8.37 4.13
N ALA A 178 -8.51 -7.83 5.11
CA ALA A 178 -8.45 -8.24 6.51
C ALA A 178 -8.76 -9.73 6.68
N GLY A 179 -9.87 -10.17 6.08
CA GLY A 179 -10.27 -11.57 6.12
C GLY A 179 -9.24 -12.49 5.49
N ALA A 180 -8.71 -12.09 4.33
CA ALA A 180 -7.71 -12.90 3.63
C ALA A 180 -6.39 -13.03 4.41
N ILE A 181 -5.88 -11.95 4.97
CA ILE A 181 -4.62 -11.97 5.75
C ILE A 181 -4.84 -12.59 7.13
N GLY A 182 -5.92 -12.21 7.84
CA GLY A 182 -6.23 -12.77 9.15
C GLY A 182 -6.38 -14.29 9.13
N SER A 183 -7.07 -14.84 8.12
CA SER A 183 -7.24 -16.28 7.98
C SER A 183 -5.97 -16.99 7.48
N ALA A 184 -5.15 -16.34 6.66
CA ALA A 184 -3.90 -16.93 6.15
C ALA A 184 -2.82 -17.09 7.25
N PHE A 185 -2.85 -16.25 8.27
CA PHE A 185 -1.91 -16.26 9.39
C PHE A 185 -2.49 -16.84 10.70
N ASP A 186 -3.75 -17.25 10.69
CA ASP A 186 -4.49 -17.65 11.91
C ASP A 186 -4.51 -16.53 12.98
N ALA A 187 -4.61 -15.27 12.52
CA ALA A 187 -4.41 -14.07 13.32
C ALA A 187 -5.45 -12.99 12.94
N PRO A 188 -6.69 -13.06 13.43
CA PRO A 188 -7.78 -12.17 13.00
C PRO A 188 -7.56 -10.70 13.38
N LEU A 189 -6.95 -10.40 14.53
CA LEU A 189 -6.61 -9.02 14.91
C LEU A 189 -5.52 -8.46 14.01
N ALA A 190 -4.47 -9.24 13.76
CA ALA A 190 -3.42 -8.83 12.83
C ALA A 190 -3.98 -8.56 11.42
N GLY A 191 -4.91 -9.39 10.94
CA GLY A 191 -5.61 -9.18 9.68
C GLY A 191 -6.43 -7.89 9.66
N ALA A 192 -7.15 -7.59 10.73
CA ALA A 192 -7.91 -6.35 10.86
C ALA A 192 -7.00 -5.11 10.84
N PHE A 193 -5.90 -5.14 11.59
CA PHE A 193 -4.94 -4.03 11.62
C PHE A 193 -4.13 -3.90 10.33
N TYR A 194 -3.86 -5.00 9.62
CA TYR A 194 -3.33 -4.95 8.26
C TYR A 194 -4.21 -4.11 7.34
N ALA A 195 -5.52 -4.31 7.41
CA ALA A 195 -6.44 -3.51 6.61
C ALA A 195 -6.43 -2.03 7.03
N PHE A 196 -6.37 -1.72 8.33
CA PHE A 196 -6.31 -0.34 8.82
C PHE A 196 -5.01 0.37 8.43
N GLU A 197 -3.86 -0.29 8.61
CA GLU A 197 -2.56 0.34 8.37
C GLU A 197 -2.24 0.50 6.88
N LEU A 198 -2.58 -0.49 6.06
CA LEU A 198 -2.11 -0.55 4.69
C LEU A 198 -3.18 -0.23 3.65
N ILE A 199 -4.42 -0.69 3.85
CA ILE A 199 -5.46 -0.60 2.83
C ILE A 199 -6.37 0.61 3.05
N ILE A 200 -6.92 0.76 4.28
CA ILE A 200 -7.86 1.84 4.61
C ILE A 200 -7.10 3.12 4.97
N GLY A 201 -5.99 2.97 5.71
CA GLY A 201 -5.13 4.06 6.17
C GLY A 201 -5.70 4.85 7.35
N SER A 202 -6.74 4.37 8.04
CA SER A 202 -7.41 5.05 9.15
C SER A 202 -7.86 4.06 10.22
N TYR A 203 -7.80 4.47 11.49
CA TYR A 203 -8.22 3.71 12.67
C TYR A 203 -9.55 4.20 13.25
N ALA A 204 -10.48 4.65 12.43
CA ALA A 204 -11.75 5.17 12.92
C ALA A 204 -12.59 4.07 13.60
N PHE A 205 -13.09 4.35 14.80
CA PHE A 205 -13.86 3.40 15.62
C PHE A 205 -15.03 2.74 14.88
N PRO A 206 -15.84 3.45 14.06
CA PRO A 206 -16.96 2.83 13.34
C PRO A 206 -16.55 1.76 12.32
N LEU A 207 -15.27 1.78 11.87
CA LEU A 207 -14.74 0.82 10.90
C LEU A 207 -14.28 -0.49 11.55
N LEU A 208 -14.07 -0.48 12.88
CA LEU A 208 -13.50 -1.62 13.61
C LEU A 208 -14.40 -2.85 13.54
N ALA A 209 -15.70 -2.68 13.83
CA ALA A 209 -16.63 -3.80 13.87
C ALA A 209 -16.77 -4.53 12.52
N PRO A 210 -16.98 -3.85 11.36
CA PRO A 210 -17.04 -4.54 10.07
C PRO A 210 -15.73 -5.25 9.70
N VAL A 211 -14.57 -4.62 9.93
CA VAL A 211 -13.27 -5.19 9.56
C VAL A 211 -12.94 -6.42 10.43
N ALA A 212 -13.13 -6.31 11.74
CA ALA A 212 -12.93 -7.43 12.67
C ALA A 212 -13.89 -8.58 12.37
N CYS A 213 -15.18 -8.27 12.12
CA CYS A 213 -16.18 -9.27 11.74
C CYS A 213 -15.76 -10.03 10.47
N ALA A 214 -15.31 -9.34 9.45
CA ALA A 214 -14.84 -9.98 8.21
C ALA A 214 -13.64 -10.89 8.46
N SER A 215 -12.68 -10.44 9.28
CA SER A 215 -11.49 -11.22 9.61
C SER A 215 -11.85 -12.49 10.40
N LEU A 216 -12.72 -12.39 11.40
CA LEU A 216 -13.21 -13.52 12.19
C LEU A 216 -14.03 -14.52 11.36
N CYS A 217 -14.91 -14.04 10.49
CA CYS A 217 -15.69 -14.90 9.60
C CYS A 217 -14.78 -15.65 8.60
N ALA A 218 -13.74 -15.01 8.07
CA ALA A 218 -12.77 -15.66 7.18
C ALA A 218 -11.99 -16.74 7.92
N LEU A 219 -11.54 -16.45 9.15
CA LEU A 219 -10.85 -17.41 10.01
C LEU A 219 -11.72 -18.63 10.31
N ALA A 220 -12.98 -18.40 10.69
CA ALA A 220 -13.93 -19.49 10.96
C ALA A 220 -14.07 -20.45 9.75
N VAL A 221 -14.09 -19.90 8.53
CA VAL A 221 -14.13 -20.71 7.29
C VAL A 221 -12.87 -21.56 7.14
N VAL A 222 -11.68 -20.98 7.35
CA VAL A 222 -10.40 -21.72 7.23
C VAL A 222 -10.32 -22.83 8.28
N HIS A 223 -10.77 -22.59 9.52
CA HIS A 223 -10.83 -23.61 10.56
C HIS A 223 -11.80 -24.76 10.20
N LEU A 224 -12.94 -24.45 9.56
CA LEU A 224 -13.87 -25.47 9.08
C LEU A 224 -13.28 -26.32 7.93
N THR A 225 -12.37 -25.78 7.15
CA THR A 225 -11.69 -26.54 6.08
C THR A 225 -10.51 -27.39 6.58
N GLY A 226 -10.16 -27.29 7.86
CA GLY A 226 -9.15 -28.14 8.52
C GLY A 226 -7.70 -27.73 8.25
N GLU A 227 -7.45 -26.57 7.67
CA GLU A 227 -6.09 -26.09 7.35
C GLU A 227 -5.53 -25.15 8.46
N THR A 228 -5.55 -25.61 9.71
CA THR A 228 -4.98 -24.84 10.82
C THR A 228 -3.51 -25.16 11.02
N LEU A 229 -2.72 -24.13 11.30
CA LEU A 229 -1.34 -24.29 11.74
C LEU A 229 -1.31 -24.30 13.27
N PRO A 230 -0.62 -25.26 13.90
CA PRO A 230 -0.54 -25.28 15.36
C PRO A 230 0.15 -24.00 15.86
N ALA A 231 -0.31 -23.44 16.98
CA ALA A 231 0.30 -22.29 17.62
C ALA A 231 1.76 -22.59 17.99
N ILE A 232 2.62 -21.57 17.96
CA ILE A 232 4.01 -21.69 18.40
C ILE A 232 4.04 -21.33 19.88
N SER A 233 4.01 -22.34 20.76
CA SER A 233 4.17 -22.10 22.18
C SER A 233 5.63 -21.77 22.50
N MET A 234 5.88 -20.55 22.93
CA MET A 234 7.20 -20.09 23.42
C MET A 234 7.09 -19.71 24.89
N THR A 235 7.98 -20.27 25.70
CA THR A 235 8.13 -19.86 27.08
C THR A 235 9.22 -18.79 27.17
N LEU A 236 8.88 -17.65 27.72
CA LEU A 236 9.86 -16.62 28.08
C LEU A 236 10.33 -16.82 29.51
N PRO A 237 11.59 -16.49 29.81
CA PRO A 237 12.03 -16.32 31.19
C PRO A 237 11.20 -15.22 31.86
N GLN A 238 10.81 -15.45 33.11
CA GLN A 238 10.13 -14.42 33.89
C GLN A 238 11.05 -13.23 34.15
N GLY A 239 10.61 -12.05 33.70
CA GLY A 239 11.32 -10.79 33.89
C GLY A 239 12.41 -10.52 32.83
N VAL A 240 12.18 -9.52 31.98
CA VAL A 240 13.15 -9.04 31.00
C VAL A 240 13.97 -7.90 31.63
N PRO A 241 15.31 -8.05 31.80
CA PRO A 241 16.13 -6.98 32.36
C PRO A 241 15.99 -5.68 31.56
N PRO A 242 16.00 -4.49 32.19
CA PRO A 242 15.82 -3.21 31.50
C PRO A 242 16.85 -2.98 30.37
N LEU A 243 18.07 -3.45 30.53
CA LEU A 243 19.13 -3.32 29.53
C LEU A 243 18.80 -4.08 28.23
N THR A 244 18.01 -5.16 28.30
CA THR A 244 17.54 -5.92 27.11
C THR A 244 16.79 -5.04 26.15
N TYR A 245 16.00 -4.07 26.64
CA TYR A 245 15.26 -3.16 25.77
C TYR A 245 16.17 -2.28 24.91
N LEU A 246 17.36 -1.91 25.38
CA LEU A 246 18.35 -1.20 24.58
C LEU A 246 18.85 -2.06 23.41
N PHE A 247 19.17 -3.33 23.66
CA PHE A 247 19.60 -4.26 22.61
C PHE A 247 18.46 -4.54 21.62
N LEU A 248 17.21 -4.65 22.08
CA LEU A 248 16.04 -4.77 21.21
C LEU A 248 15.85 -3.53 20.32
N ALA A 249 16.09 -2.33 20.84
CA ALA A 249 16.07 -1.12 20.01
C ALA A 249 17.16 -1.14 18.91
N VAL A 250 18.37 -1.60 19.25
CA VAL A 250 19.46 -1.78 18.26
C VAL A 250 19.07 -2.82 17.20
N LEU A 251 18.47 -3.96 17.61
CA LEU A 251 17.95 -4.96 16.68
C LEU A 251 16.87 -4.38 15.75
N GLY A 252 16.00 -3.50 16.26
CA GLY A 252 15.01 -2.79 15.47
C GLY A 252 15.64 -1.90 14.38
N GLY A 253 16.67 -1.13 14.76
CA GLY A 253 17.44 -0.31 13.82
C GLY A 253 18.17 -1.15 12.77
N LEU A 254 18.83 -2.24 13.18
CA LEU A 254 19.50 -3.17 12.27
C LEU A 254 18.51 -3.82 11.28
N SER A 255 17.36 -4.29 11.78
CA SER A 255 16.30 -4.86 10.95
C SER A 255 15.78 -3.84 9.93
N ALA A 256 15.68 -2.56 10.30
CA ALA A 256 15.32 -1.50 9.38
C ALA A 256 16.34 -1.34 8.23
N LEU A 257 17.63 -1.36 8.55
CA LEU A 257 18.69 -1.25 7.53
C LEU A 257 18.70 -2.46 6.58
N ILE A 258 18.56 -3.67 7.11
CA ILE A 258 18.47 -4.91 6.30
C ILE A 258 17.25 -4.86 5.39
N GLY A 259 16.09 -4.47 5.92
CA GLY A 259 14.85 -4.39 5.13
C GLY A 259 14.92 -3.33 4.03
N VAL A 260 15.49 -2.15 4.30
CA VAL A 260 15.74 -1.12 3.26
C VAL A 260 16.70 -1.66 2.20
N GLY A 261 17.76 -2.37 2.60
CA GLY A 261 18.68 -3.04 1.69
C GLY A 261 17.96 -4.04 0.79
N LEU A 262 17.07 -4.86 1.35
CA LEU A 262 16.28 -5.84 0.58
C LEU A 262 15.33 -5.16 -0.42
N MET A 263 14.64 -4.09 -0.01
CA MET A 263 13.74 -3.33 -0.90
C MET A 263 14.50 -2.70 -2.08
N LYS A 264 15.65 -2.10 -1.82
CA LYS A 264 16.52 -1.50 -2.86
C LYS A 264 17.10 -2.58 -3.78
N SER A 265 17.56 -3.70 -3.23
CA SER A 265 18.13 -4.80 -4.02
C SER A 265 17.08 -5.44 -4.94
N ALA A 266 15.81 -5.55 -4.50
CA ALA A 266 14.72 -6.02 -5.36
C ALA A 266 14.47 -5.09 -6.56
N ALA A 267 14.47 -3.77 -6.33
CA ALA A 267 14.33 -2.78 -7.41
C ALA A 267 15.54 -2.79 -8.36
N TYR A 268 16.76 -2.93 -7.81
CA TYR A 268 17.97 -3.05 -8.61
C TYR A 268 17.98 -4.33 -9.46
N ALA A 269 17.59 -5.46 -8.88
CA ALA A 269 17.46 -6.72 -9.62
C ALA A 269 16.48 -6.60 -10.80
N GLU A 270 15.33 -5.91 -10.62
CA GLU A 270 14.37 -5.66 -11.70
C GLU A 270 15.02 -4.87 -12.86
N GLN A 271 15.83 -3.86 -12.54
CA GLN A 271 16.59 -3.11 -13.55
C GLN A 271 17.64 -3.97 -14.25
N VAL A 272 18.40 -4.77 -13.52
CA VAL A 272 19.42 -5.69 -14.09
C VAL A 272 18.77 -6.70 -15.02
N PHE A 273 17.67 -7.34 -14.61
CA PHE A 273 16.93 -8.26 -15.48
C PHE A 273 16.39 -7.55 -16.74
N ALA A 274 15.95 -6.29 -16.60
CA ALA A 274 15.46 -5.50 -17.72
C ALA A 274 16.57 -5.14 -18.73
N LEU A 275 17.78 -4.89 -18.25
CA LEU A 275 18.95 -4.57 -19.09
C LEU A 275 19.55 -5.82 -19.75
N CYS A 276 19.72 -6.91 -18.97
CA CYS A 276 20.39 -8.12 -19.47
C CYS A 276 19.50 -9.00 -20.35
N ILE A 277 18.18 -9.05 -20.07
CA ILE A 277 17.26 -9.96 -20.75
C ILE A 277 16.15 -9.14 -21.42
N LYS A 278 16.32 -8.86 -22.72
CA LYS A 278 15.35 -8.09 -23.52
C LYS A 278 13.98 -8.77 -23.62
N PRO A 279 13.85 -10.10 -23.92
CA PRO A 279 12.55 -10.77 -23.96
C PRO A 279 11.93 -10.88 -22.57
N ILE A 280 10.82 -10.15 -22.33
CA ILE A 280 10.14 -10.10 -21.02
C ILE A 280 9.69 -11.49 -20.55
N TRP A 281 9.27 -12.34 -21.48
CA TRP A 281 8.81 -13.71 -21.18
C TRP A 281 9.94 -14.65 -20.72
N LEU A 282 11.20 -14.34 -21.03
CA LEU A 282 12.35 -15.16 -20.64
C LEU A 282 12.87 -14.81 -19.23
N ARG A 283 12.61 -13.59 -18.74
CA ARG A 283 13.10 -13.12 -17.42
C ARG A 283 12.70 -14.05 -16.26
N PRO A 284 11.41 -14.48 -16.12
CA PRO A 284 11.04 -15.36 -15.03
C PRO A 284 11.68 -16.75 -15.14
N MET A 285 11.91 -17.26 -16.35
CA MET A 285 12.60 -18.55 -16.54
C MET A 285 14.04 -18.49 -16.01
N VAL A 286 14.79 -17.46 -16.37
CA VAL A 286 16.17 -17.26 -15.87
C VAL A 286 16.18 -17.03 -14.36
N GLY A 287 15.25 -16.22 -13.84
CA GLY A 287 15.10 -16.02 -12.40
C GLY A 287 14.80 -17.33 -11.66
N GLY A 288 13.92 -18.17 -12.21
CA GLY A 288 13.61 -19.49 -11.67
C GLY A 288 14.83 -20.41 -11.64
N LEU A 289 15.64 -20.39 -12.70
CA LEU A 289 16.89 -21.15 -12.77
C LEU A 289 17.88 -20.72 -11.68
N LEU A 290 18.03 -19.41 -11.47
CA LEU A 290 18.91 -18.86 -10.43
C LEU A 290 18.41 -19.21 -9.01
N VAL A 291 17.11 -19.07 -8.74
CA VAL A 291 16.50 -19.48 -7.47
C VAL A 291 16.66 -20.99 -7.24
N GLY A 292 16.48 -21.79 -8.30
CA GLY A 292 16.73 -23.22 -8.25
C GLY A 292 18.18 -23.58 -7.93
N GLY A 293 19.14 -22.83 -8.47
CA GLY A 293 20.57 -22.96 -8.11
C GLY A 293 20.83 -22.69 -6.63
N LEU A 294 20.21 -21.65 -6.05
CA LEU A 294 20.30 -21.40 -4.62
C LEU A 294 19.61 -22.48 -3.78
N ALA A 295 18.55 -23.10 -4.29
CA ALA A 295 17.85 -24.18 -3.60
C ALA A 295 18.65 -25.50 -3.53
N ILE A 296 19.64 -25.70 -4.40
CA ILE A 296 20.59 -26.82 -4.29
C ILE A 296 21.47 -26.66 -3.05
N VAL A 297 21.83 -25.41 -2.70
CA VAL A 297 22.63 -25.11 -1.50
C VAL A 297 21.77 -25.26 -0.24
N SER A 298 20.55 -24.73 -0.26
CA SER A 298 19.61 -24.86 0.87
C SER A 298 18.16 -24.82 0.37
N PRO A 299 17.38 -25.91 0.50
CA PRO A 299 15.98 -25.95 0.11
C PRO A 299 15.06 -24.98 0.88
N THR A 300 15.49 -24.48 2.04
CA THR A 300 14.75 -23.53 2.87
C THR A 300 14.49 -22.18 2.17
N VAL A 301 15.23 -21.89 1.08
CA VAL A 301 15.01 -20.69 0.24
C VAL A 301 13.76 -20.82 -0.63
N LEU A 302 13.27 -22.04 -0.89
CA LEU A 302 12.10 -22.27 -1.72
C LEU A 302 10.81 -21.78 -1.07
N SER A 303 9.86 -21.38 -1.92
CA SER A 303 8.53 -20.95 -1.53
C SER A 303 8.56 -19.79 -0.51
N SER A 304 7.50 -19.59 0.26
CA SER A 304 7.40 -18.53 1.27
C SER A 304 8.39 -18.63 2.44
N GLY A 305 8.94 -19.83 2.71
CA GLY A 305 9.79 -20.07 3.88
C GLY A 305 9.01 -20.34 5.17
N HIS A 306 7.74 -20.71 5.07
CA HIS A 306 6.84 -20.82 6.22
C HIS A 306 7.28 -21.88 7.23
N ILE A 307 7.67 -23.08 6.79
CA ILE A 307 8.15 -24.14 7.69
C ILE A 307 9.53 -23.77 8.24
N ALA A 308 10.43 -23.31 7.39
CA ALA A 308 11.77 -22.89 7.82
C ALA A 308 11.74 -21.75 8.87
N MET A 309 10.76 -20.83 8.76
CA MET A 309 10.52 -19.82 9.79
C MET A 309 10.14 -20.45 11.13
N ARG A 310 9.20 -21.41 11.12
CA ARG A 310 8.75 -22.09 12.34
C ARG A 310 9.86 -22.91 12.98
N GLU A 311 10.62 -23.64 12.18
CA GLU A 311 11.80 -24.39 12.64
C GLU A 311 12.84 -23.45 13.23
N GLY A 312 13.12 -22.32 12.58
CA GLY A 312 14.04 -21.30 13.07
C GLY A 312 13.60 -20.61 14.35
N LEU A 313 12.29 -20.60 14.68
CA LEU A 313 11.79 -20.11 15.96
C LEU A 313 11.95 -21.15 17.08
N VAL A 314 11.79 -22.44 16.77
CA VAL A 314 11.91 -23.55 17.74
C VAL A 314 13.38 -23.92 17.96
N SER A 315 14.18 -23.98 16.89
CA SER A 315 15.57 -24.36 16.87
C SER A 315 16.39 -23.34 16.07
N PRO A 316 16.69 -22.16 16.64
CA PRO A 316 17.39 -21.11 15.92
C PRO A 316 18.79 -21.56 15.47
N PRO A 317 19.20 -21.25 14.23
CA PRO A 317 20.50 -21.61 13.70
C PRO A 317 21.62 -20.80 14.37
N LEU A 318 22.83 -21.39 14.43
CA LEU A 318 24.04 -20.71 14.89
C LEU A 318 24.41 -19.55 13.97
N PHE A 319 25.22 -18.60 14.46
CA PHE A 319 25.55 -17.34 13.80
C PHE A 319 25.87 -17.48 12.30
N TRP A 320 26.84 -18.29 11.92
CA TRP A 320 27.25 -18.44 10.51
C TRP A 320 26.19 -19.09 9.64
N ALA A 321 25.43 -20.03 10.20
CA ALA A 321 24.30 -20.64 9.51
C ALA A 321 23.15 -19.62 9.34
N ALA A 322 22.85 -18.83 10.39
CA ALA A 322 21.85 -17.77 10.33
C ALA A 322 22.19 -16.73 9.28
N VAL A 323 23.43 -16.23 9.24
CA VAL A 323 23.88 -15.25 8.25
C VAL A 323 23.87 -15.85 6.84
N GLY A 324 24.36 -17.08 6.66
CA GLY A 324 24.36 -17.77 5.37
C GLY A 324 22.92 -17.95 4.81
N LEU A 325 21.99 -18.42 5.64
CA LEU A 325 20.57 -18.57 5.27
C LEU A 325 19.90 -17.22 5.01
N LEU A 326 20.23 -16.19 5.80
CA LEU A 326 19.73 -14.82 5.59
C LEU A 326 20.12 -14.31 4.20
N LEU A 327 21.38 -14.43 3.82
CA LEU A 327 21.88 -13.99 2.52
C LEU A 327 21.28 -14.81 1.37
N LEU A 328 21.22 -16.13 1.51
CA LEU A 328 20.62 -17.02 0.51
C LEU A 328 19.13 -16.71 0.29
N LYS A 329 18.35 -16.56 1.37
CA LYS A 329 16.91 -16.24 1.28
C LYS A 329 16.68 -14.85 0.74
N ALA A 330 17.47 -13.85 1.18
CA ALA A 330 17.41 -12.50 0.65
C ALA A 330 17.71 -12.46 -0.87
N ALA A 331 18.75 -13.15 -1.32
CA ALA A 331 19.10 -13.27 -2.72
C ALA A 331 17.97 -13.98 -3.52
N ALA A 332 17.46 -15.10 -3.01
CA ALA A 332 16.38 -15.83 -3.67
C ALA A 332 15.10 -14.98 -3.82
N SER A 333 14.71 -14.25 -2.77
CA SER A 333 13.53 -13.36 -2.81
C SER A 333 13.74 -12.17 -3.74
N THR A 334 14.93 -11.57 -3.74
CA THR A 334 15.31 -10.47 -4.62
C THR A 334 15.30 -10.89 -6.09
N LEU A 335 15.90 -12.03 -6.43
CA LEU A 335 15.90 -12.60 -7.78
C LEU A 335 14.48 -12.96 -8.25
N SER A 336 13.67 -13.49 -7.34
CA SER A 336 12.27 -13.83 -7.62
C SER A 336 11.45 -12.60 -8.05
N ILE A 337 11.52 -11.52 -7.28
CA ILE A 337 10.80 -10.28 -7.61
C ILE A 337 11.40 -9.62 -8.87
N GLY A 338 12.72 -9.49 -8.92
CA GLY A 338 13.42 -8.81 -10.00
C GLY A 338 13.21 -9.46 -11.36
N SER A 339 13.06 -10.77 -11.41
CA SER A 339 12.77 -11.50 -12.66
C SER A 339 11.30 -11.45 -13.10
N GLY A 340 10.40 -10.87 -12.28
CA GLY A 340 9.00 -10.64 -12.65
C GLY A 340 8.01 -11.70 -12.16
N PHE A 341 8.41 -12.58 -11.24
CA PHE A 341 7.46 -13.44 -10.54
C PHE A 341 6.48 -12.63 -9.69
N ARG A 342 5.30 -13.20 -9.46
CA ARG A 342 4.23 -12.59 -8.67
C ARG A 342 4.13 -13.23 -7.29
N GLY A 343 4.10 -12.39 -6.25
CA GLY A 343 3.97 -12.83 -4.86
C GLY A 343 4.28 -11.68 -3.89
N GLY A 344 4.17 -11.97 -2.59
CA GLY A 344 4.47 -11.05 -1.51
C GLY A 344 5.81 -11.35 -0.82
N LEU A 345 6.32 -10.36 -0.09
CA LEU A 345 7.49 -10.54 0.78
C LEU A 345 7.10 -10.73 2.26
N PHE A 346 5.84 -10.87 2.57
CA PHE A 346 5.35 -10.92 3.96
C PHE A 346 6.00 -12.09 4.71
N PHE A 347 5.70 -13.34 4.33
CA PHE A 347 6.33 -14.52 4.96
C PHE A 347 7.85 -14.54 4.81
N ALA A 348 8.37 -14.12 3.66
CA ALA A 348 9.81 -14.05 3.46
C ALA A 348 10.47 -13.09 4.47
N SER A 349 9.83 -11.95 4.76
CA SER A 349 10.34 -10.99 5.76
C SER A 349 10.27 -11.53 7.18
N LEU A 350 9.25 -12.31 7.53
CA LEU A 350 9.18 -12.98 8.82
C LEU A 350 10.37 -13.93 9.01
N TYR A 351 10.63 -14.80 8.02
CA TYR A 351 11.74 -15.75 8.08
C TYR A 351 13.10 -15.06 8.13
N LEU A 352 13.32 -14.05 7.26
CA LEU A 352 14.55 -13.24 7.29
C LEU A 352 14.73 -12.54 8.64
N GLY A 353 13.64 -12.11 9.27
CA GLY A 353 13.64 -11.50 10.60
C GLY A 353 14.05 -12.50 11.71
N VAL A 354 13.55 -13.73 11.66
CA VAL A 354 13.99 -14.81 12.58
C VAL A 354 15.50 -15.03 12.48
N LEU A 355 16.03 -15.12 11.26
CA LEU A 355 17.47 -15.29 11.02
C LEU A 355 18.28 -14.08 11.49
N THR A 356 17.76 -12.86 11.30
CA THR A 356 18.39 -11.63 11.81
C THR A 356 18.45 -11.63 13.33
N GLY A 357 17.35 -12.01 13.99
CA GLY A 357 17.29 -12.11 15.46
C GLY A 357 18.21 -13.18 16.03
N ALA A 358 18.30 -14.35 15.38
CA ALA A 358 19.22 -15.43 15.77
C ALA A 358 20.69 -15.00 15.64
N ALA A 359 21.05 -14.38 14.51
CA ALA A 359 22.41 -13.85 14.32
C ALA A 359 22.76 -12.75 15.34
N PHE A 360 21.82 -11.84 15.60
CA PHE A 360 22.00 -10.77 16.58
C PHE A 360 22.21 -11.31 17.99
N ALA A 361 21.37 -12.26 18.43
CA ALA A 361 21.51 -12.90 19.74
C ALA A 361 22.90 -13.55 19.91
N SER A 362 23.40 -14.23 18.87
CA SER A 362 24.72 -14.87 18.89
C SER A 362 25.87 -13.85 19.03
N VAL A 363 25.74 -12.66 18.42
CA VAL A 363 26.74 -11.58 18.52
C VAL A 363 26.74 -10.94 19.91
N VAL A 364 25.56 -10.80 20.52
CA VAL A 364 25.40 -10.13 21.82
C VAL A 364 25.64 -11.09 22.98
N ALA A 365 25.56 -12.40 22.79
CA ALA A 365 25.74 -13.43 23.83
C ALA A 365 27.00 -13.25 24.69
N PRO A 366 28.19 -12.84 24.16
CA PRO A 366 29.38 -12.58 24.99
C PRO A 366 29.23 -11.36 25.91
N ILE A 367 28.32 -10.43 25.61
CA ILE A 367 28.14 -9.19 26.37
C ILE A 367 26.99 -9.36 27.38
N MET A 368 25.92 -10.01 26.95
CA MET A 368 24.70 -10.20 27.73
C MET A 368 23.98 -11.46 27.25
N ASP A 369 23.57 -12.30 28.18
CA ASP A 369 22.76 -13.48 27.89
C ASP A 369 21.30 -13.05 27.56
N LEU A 370 21.05 -12.83 26.27
CA LEU A 370 19.71 -12.49 25.78
C LEU A 370 18.92 -13.76 25.46
N PRO A 371 17.66 -13.85 25.87
CA PRO A 371 16.81 -14.98 25.49
C PRO A 371 16.72 -15.09 23.97
N LEU A 372 17.22 -16.19 23.41
CA LEU A 372 17.27 -16.42 21.97
C LEU A 372 15.89 -16.35 21.32
N ALA A 373 14.85 -16.92 21.97
CA ALA A 373 13.48 -16.84 21.54
C ALA A 373 12.95 -15.39 21.44
N LEU A 374 13.32 -14.53 22.40
CA LEU A 374 12.96 -13.11 22.35
C LEU A 374 13.59 -12.40 21.16
N CYS A 375 14.89 -12.62 20.92
CA CYS A 375 15.59 -12.00 19.81
C CYS A 375 15.08 -12.46 18.44
N THR A 376 14.74 -13.75 18.28
CA THR A 376 14.20 -14.28 17.02
C THR A 376 12.81 -13.73 16.71
N VAL A 377 11.92 -13.66 17.70
CA VAL A 377 10.58 -13.07 17.53
C VAL A 377 10.65 -11.55 17.33
N ALA A 378 11.53 -10.87 18.06
CA ALA A 378 11.73 -9.44 17.90
C ALA A 378 12.28 -9.09 16.50
N GLY A 379 13.27 -9.86 16.02
CA GLY A 379 13.79 -9.72 14.66
C GLY A 379 12.72 -10.01 13.59
N MET A 380 11.91 -11.07 13.79
CA MET A 380 10.77 -11.41 12.93
C MET A 380 9.80 -10.22 12.80
N CYS A 381 9.37 -9.67 13.92
CA CYS A 381 8.44 -8.55 13.97
C CYS A 381 9.04 -7.28 13.34
N ALA A 382 10.28 -6.93 13.68
CA ALA A 382 10.93 -5.71 13.23
C ALA A 382 11.20 -5.70 11.72
N LEU A 383 11.72 -6.80 11.17
CA LEU A 383 12.03 -6.87 9.74
C LEU A 383 10.73 -6.90 8.91
N ALA A 384 9.72 -7.63 9.36
CA ALA A 384 8.42 -7.61 8.71
C ALA A 384 7.75 -6.23 8.78
N THR A 385 7.82 -5.53 9.92
CA THR A 385 7.38 -4.13 10.05
C THR A 385 8.06 -3.23 9.03
N THR A 386 9.36 -3.38 8.83
CA THR A 386 10.14 -2.60 7.86
C THR A 386 9.64 -2.77 6.43
N ILE A 387 9.40 -4.02 6.02
CA ILE A 387 9.03 -4.35 4.63
C ILE A 387 7.57 -4.07 4.37
N ILE A 388 6.68 -4.43 5.30
CA ILE A 388 5.24 -4.31 5.12
C ILE A 388 4.76 -2.89 5.40
N GLY A 389 5.33 -2.23 6.41
CA GLY A 389 4.96 -0.87 6.81
C GLY A 389 3.81 -0.79 7.82
N GLY A 390 3.48 -1.91 8.47
CA GLY A 390 2.40 -2.04 9.46
C GLY A 390 2.91 -2.49 10.84
N PRO A 391 3.39 -1.58 11.71
CA PRO A 391 3.92 -1.96 13.02
C PRO A 391 2.88 -2.61 13.94
N LEU A 392 1.65 -2.09 14.01
CA LEU A 392 0.60 -2.67 14.85
C LEU A 392 0.16 -4.04 14.33
N THR A 393 0.10 -4.20 13.00
CA THR A 393 -0.16 -5.50 12.37
C THR A 393 0.84 -6.55 12.85
N MET A 394 2.13 -6.21 12.87
CA MET A 394 3.19 -7.15 13.27
C MET A 394 3.20 -7.42 14.77
N ILE A 395 2.93 -6.41 15.59
CA ILE A 395 2.82 -6.55 17.06
C ILE A 395 1.65 -7.49 17.39
N LEU A 396 0.48 -7.30 16.77
CA LEU A 396 -0.69 -8.15 16.99
C LEU A 396 -0.50 -9.55 16.40
N LEU A 397 0.19 -9.68 15.27
CA LEU A 397 0.57 -10.99 14.73
C LEU A 397 1.43 -11.75 15.74
N THR A 398 2.39 -11.07 16.39
CA THR A 398 3.20 -11.68 17.45
C THR A 398 2.34 -12.11 18.64
N LEU A 399 1.37 -11.28 19.08
CA LEU A 399 0.46 -11.61 20.15
C LEU A 399 -0.36 -12.88 19.84
N GLU A 400 -0.97 -12.92 18.66
CA GLU A 400 -1.85 -14.02 18.26
C GLU A 400 -1.08 -15.31 17.95
N THR A 401 0.16 -15.22 17.47
CA THR A 401 0.98 -16.42 17.18
C THR A 401 1.68 -16.99 18.40
N THR A 402 2.06 -16.16 19.38
CA THR A 402 2.82 -16.58 20.57
C THR A 402 1.96 -16.68 21.84
N HIS A 403 0.76 -16.08 21.84
CA HIS A 403 -0.16 -16.01 22.98
C HIS A 403 0.48 -15.43 24.26
N SER A 404 1.54 -14.60 24.11
CA SER A 404 2.29 -14.00 25.22
C SER A 404 2.23 -12.47 25.14
N ALA A 405 1.55 -11.84 26.10
CA ALA A 405 1.47 -10.39 26.21
C ALA A 405 2.84 -9.77 26.58
N ASP A 406 3.60 -10.42 27.45
CA ASP A 406 4.92 -9.94 27.89
C ASP A 406 5.93 -9.93 26.73
N LEU A 407 5.94 -11.01 25.93
CA LEU A 407 6.76 -11.08 24.71
C LEU A 407 6.35 -9.99 23.73
N THR A 408 5.05 -9.83 23.53
CA THR A 408 4.52 -8.82 22.61
C THR A 408 4.87 -7.41 23.04
N ALA A 409 4.81 -7.09 24.34
CA ALA A 409 5.20 -5.79 24.86
C ALA A 409 6.69 -5.49 24.62
N ALA A 410 7.58 -6.49 24.86
CA ALA A 410 9.00 -6.36 24.59
C ALA A 410 9.30 -6.18 23.10
N VAL A 411 8.65 -6.94 22.24
CA VAL A 411 8.81 -6.89 20.77
C VAL A 411 8.23 -5.62 20.16
N ALA A 412 7.19 -5.04 20.78
CA ALA A 412 6.59 -3.79 20.30
C ALA A 412 7.61 -2.65 20.17
N LEU A 413 8.53 -2.52 21.14
CA LEU A 413 9.61 -1.53 21.05
C LEU A 413 10.46 -1.74 19.79
N THR A 414 10.84 -2.97 19.50
CA THR A 414 11.66 -3.31 18.33
C THR A 414 10.95 -2.93 17.01
N ALA A 415 9.66 -3.25 16.91
CA ALA A 415 8.83 -2.91 15.76
C ALA A 415 8.68 -1.38 15.59
N LEU A 416 8.44 -0.65 16.67
CA LEU A 416 8.28 0.80 16.63
C LEU A 416 9.59 1.50 16.23
N VAL A 417 10.74 1.07 16.79
CA VAL A 417 12.06 1.58 16.40
C VAL A 417 12.34 1.29 14.92
N ALA A 418 12.05 0.07 14.46
CA ALA A 418 12.20 -0.29 13.05
C ALA A 418 11.32 0.60 12.14
N SER A 419 10.05 0.78 12.48
CA SER A 419 9.11 1.63 11.74
C SER A 419 9.59 3.08 11.69
N PHE A 420 10.02 3.65 12.83
CA PHE A 420 10.53 5.01 12.89
C PHE A 420 11.79 5.18 12.05
N THR A 421 12.74 4.24 12.16
CA THR A 421 14.00 4.25 11.41
C THR A 421 13.75 4.22 9.90
N VAL A 422 12.87 3.31 9.43
CA VAL A 422 12.51 3.24 8.00
C VAL A 422 11.85 4.52 7.51
N LYS A 423 10.90 5.06 8.27
CA LYS A 423 10.22 6.32 7.91
C LYS A 423 11.20 7.49 7.81
N ARG A 424 12.22 7.51 8.67
CA ARG A 424 13.24 8.59 8.70
C ARG A 424 14.25 8.46 7.56
N ILE A 425 14.73 7.23 7.26
CA ILE A 425 15.83 6.99 6.32
C ILE A 425 15.33 6.79 4.89
N PHE A 426 14.19 6.12 4.72
CA PHE A 426 13.69 5.67 3.41
C PHE A 426 12.32 6.22 3.06
N GLY A 427 11.40 6.28 4.02
CA GLY A 427 10.07 6.89 3.85
C GLY A 427 9.01 6.02 3.20
N TYR A 428 9.32 4.77 2.84
CA TYR A 428 8.42 3.87 2.11
C TYR A 428 8.42 2.46 2.69
N SER A 429 7.29 1.75 2.55
CA SER A 429 7.21 0.29 2.64
C SER A 429 7.48 -0.33 1.27
N PHE A 430 7.59 -1.67 1.18
CA PHE A 430 7.82 -2.36 -0.09
C PHE A 430 6.74 -2.05 -1.15
N ALA A 431 5.46 -2.07 -0.75
CA ALA A 431 4.35 -1.77 -1.65
C ALA A 431 4.37 -0.31 -2.11
N THR A 432 4.52 0.63 -1.16
CA THR A 432 4.52 2.07 -1.45
C THR A 432 5.76 2.50 -2.24
N TRP A 433 6.91 1.83 -2.04
CA TRP A 433 8.12 2.02 -2.84
C TRP A 433 7.91 1.65 -4.32
N ARG A 434 7.21 0.54 -4.59
CA ARG A 434 6.88 0.15 -5.97
C ARG A 434 5.96 1.14 -6.66
N PHE A 435 5.03 1.77 -5.94
CA PHE A 435 4.20 2.85 -6.47
C PHE A 435 5.05 4.09 -6.77
N HIS A 436 5.96 4.46 -5.86
CA HIS A 436 6.88 5.57 -6.09
C HIS A 436 7.75 5.37 -7.34
N LEU A 437 8.30 4.18 -7.57
CA LEU A 437 9.06 3.85 -8.78
C LEU A 437 8.24 3.94 -10.08
N ARG A 438 6.91 3.80 -10.00
CA ARG A 438 5.97 4.02 -11.13
C ARG A 438 5.55 5.48 -11.30
N GLY A 439 6.10 6.39 -10.51
CA GLY A 439 5.72 7.80 -10.49
C GLY A 439 4.43 8.10 -9.71
N GLU A 440 3.97 7.16 -8.90
CA GLU A 440 2.79 7.31 -8.06
C GLU A 440 3.19 7.64 -6.63
N ASN A 441 2.84 8.83 -6.14
CA ASN A 441 3.15 9.27 -4.77
C ASN A 441 2.11 8.75 -3.77
N ILE A 442 2.07 7.44 -3.53
CA ILE A 442 1.24 6.80 -2.51
C ILE A 442 2.15 6.42 -1.34
N ARG A 443 2.05 7.11 -0.21
CA ARG A 443 2.79 6.78 1.02
C ARG A 443 1.96 5.98 2.03
N SER A 444 0.64 6.13 1.99
CA SER A 444 -0.31 5.39 2.84
C SER A 444 -1.67 5.28 2.16
N GLY A 445 -2.58 4.45 2.65
CA GLY A 445 -3.97 4.37 2.18
C GLY A 445 -4.77 5.67 2.36
N VAL A 446 -4.26 6.62 3.17
CA VAL A 446 -4.81 7.98 3.35
C VAL A 446 -4.27 8.95 2.31
N ASP A 447 -3.14 8.65 1.66
CA ASP A 447 -2.56 9.52 0.63
C ASP A 447 -3.49 9.58 -0.59
N VAL A 448 -4.23 10.60 -0.60
CA VAL A 448 -5.54 10.77 -1.19
C VAL A 448 -5.42 11.11 -2.66
N GLY A 449 -5.99 10.28 -3.51
CA GLY A 449 -6.16 10.55 -4.94
C GLY A 449 -6.92 11.86 -5.25
N TRP A 450 -7.60 12.48 -4.27
CA TRP A 450 -8.25 13.78 -4.46
C TRP A 450 -7.24 14.94 -4.58
N MET A 451 -6.09 14.88 -3.90
CA MET A 451 -5.03 15.88 -4.12
C MET A 451 -4.52 15.89 -5.57
N ARG A 452 -4.62 14.78 -6.28
CA ARG A 452 -4.30 14.68 -7.71
C ARG A 452 -5.43 15.12 -8.63
N THR A 453 -6.70 15.02 -8.17
CA THR A 453 -7.86 15.46 -8.95
C THR A 453 -8.09 16.96 -8.88
N LEU A 454 -7.54 17.63 -7.85
CA LEU A 454 -7.53 19.08 -7.72
C LEU A 454 -6.23 19.63 -8.32
N THR A 455 -6.25 19.81 -9.63
CA THR A 455 -5.19 20.50 -10.37
C THR A 455 -5.46 22.00 -10.42
N VAL A 456 -4.40 22.78 -10.57
CA VAL A 456 -4.49 24.23 -10.77
C VAL A 456 -5.45 24.58 -11.90
N SER A 457 -5.41 23.84 -13.03
CA SER A 457 -6.30 24.03 -14.18
C SER A 457 -7.79 23.92 -13.86
N ARG A 458 -8.16 23.07 -12.89
CA ARG A 458 -9.59 22.92 -12.46
C ARG A 458 -10.03 23.98 -11.45
N MET A 459 -9.09 24.66 -10.84
CA MET A 459 -9.33 25.62 -9.76
C MET A 459 -9.09 27.06 -10.18
N MET A 460 -8.30 27.28 -11.21
CA MET A 460 -8.00 28.63 -11.71
C MET A 460 -9.27 29.31 -12.26
N ARG A 461 -9.32 30.60 -12.09
CA ARG A 461 -10.29 31.47 -12.74
C ARG A 461 -9.75 31.85 -14.11
N THR A 462 -10.51 31.57 -15.17
CA THR A 462 -10.14 31.85 -16.57
C THR A 462 -10.66 33.17 -17.08
N GLN A 463 -11.67 33.77 -16.43
CA GLN A 463 -12.12 35.12 -16.73
C GLN A 463 -11.18 36.10 -16.06
N LEU A 464 -10.32 36.72 -16.83
CA LEU A 464 -9.24 37.59 -16.38
C LEU A 464 -9.52 39.05 -16.80
N ASP A 465 -9.12 39.94 -15.93
CA ASP A 465 -9.05 41.37 -16.24
C ASP A 465 -7.59 41.65 -16.64
N LEU A 466 -7.35 41.80 -17.95
CA LEU A 466 -6.05 41.93 -18.55
C LEU A 466 -5.78 43.39 -18.95
N LEU A 467 -4.56 43.87 -18.72
CA LEU A 467 -4.05 45.13 -19.25
C LEU A 467 -2.62 44.98 -19.76
N PRO A 468 -2.23 45.75 -20.81
CA PRO A 468 -0.82 45.86 -21.21
C PRO A 468 0.04 46.42 -20.08
N ALA A 469 1.25 45.91 -19.90
CA ALA A 469 2.15 46.30 -18.81
C ALA A 469 2.62 47.77 -18.94
N ASN A 470 2.56 48.37 -20.12
CA ASN A 470 2.89 49.76 -20.41
C ASN A 470 1.71 50.73 -20.18
N THR A 471 0.49 50.23 -19.85
CA THR A 471 -0.68 51.06 -19.53
C THR A 471 -0.39 51.96 -18.34
N THR A 472 -0.79 53.23 -18.35
CA THR A 472 -0.63 54.16 -17.21
C THR A 472 -1.63 53.87 -16.11
N VAL A 473 -1.30 54.27 -14.90
CA VAL A 473 -2.21 54.15 -13.75
C VAL A 473 -3.51 54.94 -13.95
N ALA A 474 -3.44 56.12 -14.64
CA ALA A 474 -4.61 56.94 -14.98
C ALA A 474 -5.55 56.19 -15.96
N ASP A 475 -5.00 55.59 -17.00
CA ASP A 475 -5.75 54.84 -18.00
C ASP A 475 -6.42 53.62 -17.36
N ALA A 476 -5.69 52.89 -16.50
CA ALA A 476 -6.23 51.74 -15.78
C ALA A 476 -7.39 52.13 -14.82
N ARG A 477 -7.29 53.29 -14.12
CA ARG A 477 -8.40 53.83 -13.32
C ARG A 477 -9.63 54.14 -14.18
N THR A 478 -9.40 54.68 -15.36
CA THR A 478 -10.48 55.01 -16.29
C THR A 478 -11.14 53.75 -16.89
N ALA A 479 -10.32 52.81 -17.30
CA ALA A 479 -10.81 51.54 -17.85
C ALA A 479 -11.70 50.72 -16.88
N PHE A 480 -11.45 50.84 -15.59
CA PHE A 480 -12.21 50.13 -14.54
C PHE A 480 -13.07 51.06 -13.65
N ALA A 481 -13.40 52.28 -14.08
CA ALA A 481 -14.14 53.26 -13.30
C ALA A 481 -15.52 52.78 -12.79
N GLY A 482 -16.17 51.82 -13.52
CA GLY A 482 -17.48 51.27 -13.14
C GLY A 482 -17.42 49.93 -12.36
N ARG A 483 -16.32 49.21 -12.45
CA ARG A 483 -16.12 47.89 -11.81
C ARG A 483 -14.65 47.58 -11.64
N MET A 484 -14.12 47.91 -10.46
CA MET A 484 -12.73 47.58 -10.16
C MET A 484 -12.57 46.10 -9.85
N PRO A 485 -11.81 45.32 -10.65
CA PRO A 485 -11.54 43.94 -10.37
C PRO A 485 -10.60 43.83 -9.16
N ARG A 486 -10.59 42.71 -8.45
CA ARG A 486 -9.69 42.53 -7.32
C ARG A 486 -8.22 42.39 -7.74
N TYR A 487 -7.99 41.72 -8.86
CA TYR A 487 -6.65 41.48 -9.43
C TYR A 487 -6.68 41.82 -10.91
N ILE A 488 -5.61 42.45 -11.38
CA ILE A 488 -5.37 42.77 -12.80
C ILE A 488 -4.11 42.03 -13.21
N VAL A 489 -4.17 41.25 -14.27
CA VAL A 489 -3.01 40.53 -14.82
C VAL A 489 -2.43 41.36 -15.96
N LEU A 490 -1.15 41.61 -15.88
CA LEU A 490 -0.43 42.38 -16.89
C LEU A 490 0.18 41.44 -17.93
N HIS A 491 0.12 41.84 -19.19
CA HIS A 491 0.74 41.13 -20.31
C HIS A 491 1.70 42.04 -21.10
N ASP A 492 2.70 41.42 -21.71
CA ASP A 492 3.58 42.07 -22.69
C ASP A 492 2.93 42.15 -24.07
N ASP A 493 3.68 42.71 -25.06
CA ASP A 493 3.23 42.84 -26.45
C ASP A 493 3.06 41.47 -27.14
N GLN A 494 3.59 40.39 -26.58
CA GLN A 494 3.47 39.01 -27.07
C GLN A 494 2.39 38.20 -26.28
N ASN A 495 1.58 38.89 -25.51
CA ASN A 495 0.53 38.30 -24.64
C ASN A 495 1.06 37.32 -23.60
N ARG A 496 2.33 37.50 -23.14
CA ARG A 496 2.93 36.74 -22.03
C ARG A 496 2.76 37.45 -20.73
N TYR A 497 2.84 36.68 -19.65
CA TYR A 497 2.72 37.20 -18.30
C TYR A 497 3.83 38.23 -17.99
N ALA A 498 3.43 39.42 -17.59
CA ALA A 498 4.32 40.54 -17.24
C ALA A 498 4.14 41.00 -15.77
N GLY A 499 3.16 40.48 -15.05
CA GLY A 499 2.95 40.79 -13.64
C GLY A 499 1.51 40.67 -13.18
N LEU A 500 1.31 40.67 -11.86
CA LEU A 500 0.00 40.65 -11.19
C LEU A 500 -0.11 41.84 -10.24
N LEU A 501 -1.20 42.58 -10.34
CA LEU A 501 -1.44 43.79 -9.57
C LEU A 501 -2.73 43.66 -8.73
N GLU A 502 -2.68 44.04 -7.45
CA GLU A 502 -3.89 44.23 -6.66
C GLU A 502 -4.49 45.63 -6.93
N SER A 503 -5.78 45.69 -7.15
CA SER A 503 -6.46 46.97 -7.50
C SER A 503 -6.43 48.02 -6.41
N ASN A 504 -6.21 47.65 -5.15
CA ASN A 504 -5.98 48.59 -4.05
C ASN A 504 -4.72 49.45 -4.28
N LEU A 505 -3.69 48.89 -4.92
CA LEU A 505 -2.48 49.62 -5.26
C LEU A 505 -2.75 50.74 -6.29
N ILE A 506 -3.58 50.47 -7.29
CA ILE A 506 -3.96 51.49 -8.31
C ILE A 506 -4.75 52.66 -7.70
N GLN A 507 -5.50 52.41 -6.64
CA GLN A 507 -6.28 53.44 -5.93
C GLN A 507 -5.47 54.25 -4.92
N SER A 508 -4.24 53.83 -4.65
CA SER A 508 -3.38 54.53 -3.68
C SER A 508 -3.03 55.94 -4.18
N ILE A 509 -3.16 56.94 -3.32
CA ILE A 509 -2.82 58.32 -3.59
C ILE A 509 -1.30 58.52 -3.75
N ALA A 510 -0.51 57.58 -3.24
CA ALA A 510 0.95 57.64 -3.29
C ALA A 510 1.56 57.33 -4.67
N ILE A 511 0.76 56.84 -5.62
CA ILE A 511 1.25 56.46 -6.96
C ILE A 511 0.88 57.55 -7.95
N THR A 512 1.88 58.02 -8.72
CA THR A 512 1.68 59.06 -9.74
C THR A 512 0.87 58.52 -10.92
N PRO A 513 -0.12 59.29 -11.41
CA PRO A 513 -1.05 58.87 -12.46
C PRO A 513 -0.37 58.43 -13.77
N ASP A 514 0.77 59.02 -14.12
CA ASP A 514 1.50 58.83 -15.37
C ASP A 514 2.46 57.63 -15.35
N GLN A 515 2.61 56.95 -14.21
CA GLN A 515 3.47 55.79 -14.11
C GLN A 515 2.87 54.58 -14.84
N PRO A 516 3.70 53.79 -15.60
CA PRO A 516 3.26 52.54 -16.20
C PRO A 516 3.00 51.50 -15.11
N LEU A 517 2.02 50.61 -15.32
CA LEU A 517 1.65 49.58 -14.36
C LEU A 517 2.82 48.62 -14.09
N SER A 518 3.72 48.40 -15.05
CA SER A 518 4.94 47.61 -14.85
C SER A 518 5.89 48.18 -13.78
N ALA A 519 5.88 49.48 -13.55
CA ALA A 519 6.70 50.13 -12.49
C ALA A 519 6.10 50.01 -11.09
N VAL A 520 4.80 49.70 -11.02
CA VAL A 520 4.04 49.56 -9.76
C VAL A 520 3.92 48.08 -9.36
N THR A 521 4.19 47.17 -10.29
CA THR A 521 4.10 45.73 -10.09
C THR A 521 5.43 45.19 -9.58
N GLU A 522 5.40 44.42 -8.52
CA GLU A 522 6.57 43.65 -8.13
C GLU A 522 6.77 42.53 -9.18
N ASN A 523 7.94 42.51 -9.81
CA ASN A 523 8.33 41.47 -10.75
C ASN A 523 8.47 40.15 -9.99
N ASP A 524 7.47 39.31 -10.07
CA ASP A 524 7.49 37.99 -9.49
C ASP A 524 7.61 36.96 -10.61
N GLU A 525 8.68 36.21 -10.57
CA GLU A 525 8.95 35.14 -11.53
C GLU A 525 8.14 33.87 -11.23
N GLU A 526 7.49 33.77 -10.04
CA GLU A 526 6.79 32.57 -9.63
C GLU A 526 5.37 32.52 -10.20
N VAL A 527 5.19 31.64 -11.17
CA VAL A 527 3.89 31.33 -11.81
C VAL A 527 3.51 29.87 -11.56
N LEU A 528 2.22 29.56 -11.62
CA LEU A 528 1.73 28.21 -11.48
C LEU A 528 1.54 27.56 -12.85
N SER A 529 1.92 26.27 -12.97
CA SER A 529 1.54 25.47 -14.14
C SER A 529 0.14 24.88 -13.96
N PRO A 530 -0.67 24.76 -15.03
CA PRO A 530 -2.01 24.16 -14.98
C PRO A 530 -2.03 22.71 -14.47
N ASP A 531 -0.92 21.98 -14.67
CA ASP A 531 -0.77 20.59 -14.27
C ASP A 531 -0.38 20.41 -12.79
N PHE A 532 -0.03 21.48 -12.09
CA PHE A 532 0.34 21.41 -10.69
C PHE A 532 -0.82 20.97 -9.82
N SER A 533 -0.50 20.13 -8.81
CA SER A 533 -1.46 19.74 -7.78
C SER A 533 -1.73 20.89 -6.80
N ILE A 534 -2.85 20.80 -6.08
CA ILE A 534 -3.20 21.77 -5.02
C ILE A 534 -2.08 21.91 -3.96
N GLY A 535 -1.38 20.82 -3.65
CA GLY A 535 -0.25 20.85 -2.70
C GLY A 535 0.91 21.71 -3.19
N HIS A 536 1.22 21.67 -4.49
CA HIS A 536 2.23 22.55 -5.09
C HIS A 536 1.78 24.02 -5.06
N ALA A 537 0.49 24.27 -5.32
CA ALA A 537 -0.05 25.62 -5.25
C ALA A 537 0.00 26.18 -3.82
N VAL A 538 -0.36 25.38 -2.80
CA VAL A 538 -0.24 25.79 -1.38
C VAL A 538 1.21 26.12 -1.02
N ALA A 539 2.16 25.25 -1.38
CA ALA A 539 3.58 25.48 -1.13
C ALA A 539 4.12 26.73 -1.85
N ALA A 540 3.61 27.04 -3.06
CA ALA A 540 3.96 28.27 -3.78
C ALA A 540 3.42 29.51 -3.05
N PHE A 541 2.17 29.48 -2.55
CA PHE A 541 1.60 30.56 -1.74
C PHE A 541 2.36 30.78 -0.43
N GLU A 542 2.78 29.71 0.26
CA GLU A 542 3.58 29.81 1.49
C GLU A 542 4.96 30.43 1.23
N ARG A 543 5.59 30.14 0.09
CA ARG A 543 6.90 30.70 -0.26
C ARG A 543 6.81 32.19 -0.65
N THR A 544 5.80 32.53 -1.44
CA THR A 544 5.67 33.87 -2.00
C THR A 544 4.94 34.83 -1.07
N ALA A 545 4.18 34.31 -0.09
CA ALA A 545 3.29 35.08 0.77
C ALA A 545 2.30 35.98 -0.01
N ARG A 546 1.95 35.61 -1.25
CA ARG A 546 1.09 36.38 -2.13
C ARG A 546 -0.36 35.94 -2.06
N PRO A 547 -1.32 36.87 -2.16
CA PRO A 547 -2.76 36.54 -2.09
C PRO A 547 -3.29 35.91 -3.38
N ALA A 548 -2.56 36.00 -4.49
CA ALA A 548 -2.89 35.38 -5.78
C ALA A 548 -1.63 35.16 -6.62
N LEU A 549 -1.66 34.13 -7.49
CA LEU A 549 -0.61 33.81 -8.44
C LEU A 549 -1.22 33.59 -9.83
N ALA A 550 -0.50 34.00 -10.87
CA ALA A 550 -0.88 33.73 -12.24
C ALA A 550 -0.62 32.26 -12.63
N VAL A 551 -1.43 31.75 -13.54
CA VAL A 551 -1.27 30.43 -14.14
C VAL A 551 -0.91 30.61 -15.61
N THR A 552 0.24 30.04 -16.00
CA THR A 552 0.76 30.16 -17.37
C THR A 552 1.03 28.78 -17.98
N ASP A 553 1.09 28.74 -19.32
CA ASP A 553 1.64 27.61 -20.04
C ASP A 553 3.19 27.61 -20.01
N ARG A 554 3.80 26.63 -20.71
CA ARG A 554 5.26 26.51 -20.79
C ARG A 554 5.91 27.64 -21.62
N GLU A 555 5.12 28.35 -22.42
CA GLU A 555 5.54 29.44 -23.28
C GLU A 555 5.37 30.82 -22.63
N GLY A 556 4.76 30.83 -21.40
CA GLY A 556 4.52 32.02 -20.60
C GLY A 556 3.19 32.71 -20.89
N HIS A 557 2.30 32.14 -21.72
CA HIS A 557 0.97 32.71 -21.97
C HIS A 557 0.06 32.54 -20.77
N ILE A 558 -0.76 33.55 -20.49
CA ILE A 558 -1.65 33.60 -19.35
C ILE A 558 -2.87 32.71 -19.59
N LEU A 559 -3.06 31.70 -18.72
CA LEU A 559 -4.21 30.79 -18.75
C LEU A 559 -5.25 31.12 -17.68
N GLY A 560 -4.82 31.68 -16.55
CA GLY A 560 -5.72 31.93 -15.44
C GLY A 560 -5.05 32.63 -14.26
N ILE A 561 -5.82 32.79 -13.20
CA ILE A 561 -5.36 33.26 -11.88
C ILE A 561 -5.89 32.35 -10.79
N LEU A 562 -5.09 32.11 -9.76
CA LEU A 562 -5.47 31.35 -8.59
C LEU A 562 -5.24 32.17 -7.34
N SER A 563 -6.24 32.29 -6.45
CA SER A 563 -6.10 33.02 -5.19
C SER A 563 -5.86 32.06 -4.02
N GLU A 564 -4.95 32.44 -3.11
CA GLU A 564 -4.63 31.69 -1.90
C GLU A 564 -5.89 31.35 -1.07
N ARG A 565 -6.74 32.35 -0.81
CA ARG A 565 -7.99 32.16 -0.03
C ARG A 565 -8.90 31.09 -0.64
N TYR A 566 -8.99 31.02 -1.96
CA TYR A 566 -9.80 30.01 -2.64
C TYR A 566 -9.18 28.62 -2.52
N VAL A 567 -7.86 28.54 -2.71
CA VAL A 567 -7.09 27.29 -2.58
C VAL A 567 -7.21 26.74 -1.17
N LEU A 568 -6.94 27.55 -0.14
CA LEU A 568 -6.98 27.13 1.26
C LEU A 568 -8.40 26.71 1.68
N ARG A 569 -9.43 27.47 1.27
CA ARG A 569 -10.82 27.08 1.52
C ARG A 569 -11.16 25.76 0.86
N ARG A 570 -10.82 25.58 -0.40
CA ARG A 570 -11.11 24.37 -1.14
C ARG A 570 -10.33 23.17 -0.61
N TYR A 571 -9.10 23.41 -0.19
CA TYR A 571 -8.26 22.42 0.49
C TYR A 571 -8.88 21.98 1.82
N ALA A 572 -9.32 22.95 2.65
CA ALA A 572 -9.96 22.67 3.94
C ALA A 572 -11.30 21.93 3.77
N GLU A 573 -12.16 22.34 2.81
CA GLU A 573 -13.42 21.67 2.49
C GLU A 573 -13.22 20.22 2.10
N GLU A 574 -12.20 19.94 1.29
CA GLU A 574 -11.91 18.61 0.79
C GLU A 574 -11.23 17.75 1.87
N LEU A 575 -10.38 18.34 2.70
CA LEU A 575 -9.78 17.69 3.86
C LEU A 575 -10.86 17.29 4.88
N GLU A 576 -11.78 18.18 5.16
CA GLU A 576 -12.90 17.92 6.08
C GLU A 576 -13.86 16.87 5.51
N ARG A 577 -14.14 16.90 4.21
CA ARG A 577 -14.91 15.85 3.52
C ARG A 577 -14.24 14.49 3.66
N THR A 578 -12.94 14.42 3.42
CA THR A 578 -12.17 13.20 3.56
C THR A 578 -12.14 12.71 5.00
N ARG A 579 -11.97 13.63 5.97
CA ARG A 579 -12.01 13.31 7.40
C ARG A 579 -13.35 12.72 7.81
N ARG A 580 -14.47 13.31 7.37
CA ARG A 580 -15.83 12.80 7.63
C ARG A 580 -16.08 11.45 6.94
N GLU A 581 -15.63 11.29 5.69
CA GLU A 581 -15.70 10.00 4.97
C GLU A 581 -14.90 8.91 5.71
N LEU A 582 -13.72 9.24 6.25
CA LEU A 582 -12.89 8.33 7.03
C LEU A 582 -13.46 8.05 8.42
N ALA A 583 -14.14 9.01 9.02
CA ALA A 583 -14.83 8.86 10.31
C ALA A 583 -16.17 8.08 10.17
N GLY A 584 -16.62 7.76 8.95
CA GLY A 584 -17.90 7.10 8.73
C GLY A 584 -19.13 8.00 8.95
N GLU A 585 -18.92 9.32 9.04
CA GLU A 585 -20.01 10.28 9.19
C GLU A 585 -20.79 10.40 7.88
N LYS A 586 -22.09 10.07 7.92
CA LYS A 586 -22.99 10.23 6.75
C LYS A 586 -23.18 11.72 6.46
N HIS A 587 -23.15 12.10 5.20
CA HIS A 587 -23.57 13.42 4.76
C HIS A 587 -25.00 13.69 5.27
N GLY A 588 -25.13 14.60 6.24
CA GLY A 588 -26.42 15.24 6.49
C GLY A 588 -26.89 15.88 5.18
N ARG A 589 -28.14 15.66 4.83
CA ARG A 589 -28.82 16.26 3.66
C ARG A 589 -28.83 17.77 3.76
#